data_79b3e5caa3fdc355f8b9950709b55fdd
#
_entry.id   79b3e5caa3fdc355f8b9950709b55fdd
#
_cell.length_a   1.000
_cell.length_b   1.000
_cell.length_c   1.000
_cell.angle_alpha   90.00
_cell.angle_beta   90.00
_cell.angle_gamma   90.00
#
_symmetry.space_group_name_H-M   'P 1'
#
loop_
_entity.id
_entity.type
_entity.pdbx_description
1 polymer ?
#
loop_
_entity_poly.entity_id
_entity_poly.type
_entity_poly.pdbx_seq_one_letter_code
_entity_poly.pdbx_strand_id
1 'polypeptide(L)'
;GILARHNRAIPYRTASGLIFGTVYNITYQYDSDLKSEIEAELKRFDGSLSPFNDTATITRINRNEDIIPDTFFINVFRRSMEISQETGGAFDITVAPLANAWGFGFKKGAFPDSAMIDSLLDITGYSKVSLSAEGKVIKQDPRIMLSCSAVAKGYAVDVIAQLLEKKGIGNFMVDIGGEVVVRGENPKKSLWRIGINK
;
A
#
# COMPACT_ATOMS: atom_id res chain seq x y z
N GLY A 1 -51.31 -14.92 14.69
CA GLY A 1 -50.68 -13.85 13.97
C GLY A 1 -49.32 -14.25 13.53
N ILE A 2 -49.12 -14.54 12.23
CA ILE A 2 -47.80 -14.83 11.61
C ILE A 2 -47.11 -13.47 11.50
N LEU A 3 -46.08 -13.27 12.33
CA LEU A 3 -45.15 -12.17 12.18
C LEU A 3 -44.42 -12.34 10.83
N ALA A 4 -44.85 -11.59 9.82
CA ALA A 4 -44.10 -11.42 8.59
C ALA A 4 -42.73 -10.82 8.97
N ARG A 5 -41.68 -11.64 8.99
CA ARG A 5 -40.29 -11.15 8.99
C ARG A 5 -40.12 -10.36 7.70
N HIS A 6 -40.17 -9.05 7.79
CA HIS A 6 -39.71 -8.19 6.71
C HIS A 6 -38.28 -8.55 6.43
N ASN A 7 -38.07 -9.25 5.33
CA ASN A 7 -36.73 -9.55 4.81
C ASN A 7 -36.16 -8.23 4.30
N ARG A 8 -35.64 -7.42 5.21
CA ARG A 8 -35.03 -6.15 4.88
C ARG A 8 -33.75 -6.46 4.10
N ALA A 9 -33.70 -6.03 2.83
CA ALA A 9 -32.48 -6.17 2.02
C ALA A 9 -31.29 -5.55 2.76
N ILE A 10 -30.16 -6.26 2.82
CA ILE A 10 -28.94 -5.78 3.44
C ILE A 10 -28.43 -4.58 2.64
N PRO A 11 -28.20 -3.41 3.27
CA PRO A 11 -27.82 -2.21 2.56
C PRO A 11 -26.36 -2.25 2.09
N TYR A 12 -26.10 -1.53 1.01
CA TYR A 12 -24.74 -1.16 0.63
C TYR A 12 -24.31 0.09 1.38
N ARG A 13 -23.04 0.09 1.83
CA ARG A 13 -22.41 1.19 2.56
C ARG A 13 -21.13 1.59 1.87
N THR A 14 -20.72 2.83 2.04
CA THR A 14 -19.49 3.36 1.47
C THR A 14 -18.63 4.01 2.54
N ALA A 15 -17.33 3.71 2.54
CA ALA A 15 -16.31 4.42 3.27
C ALA A 15 -15.31 5.01 2.29
N SER A 16 -14.98 6.29 2.44
CA SER A 16 -14.02 6.98 1.58
C SER A 16 -13.22 8.01 2.37
N GLY A 17 -12.03 8.33 1.87
CA GLY A 17 -11.12 9.28 2.50
C GLY A 17 -9.75 9.33 1.82
N LEU A 18 -8.77 9.82 2.56
CA LEU A 18 -7.39 9.96 2.12
C LEU A 18 -6.49 8.92 2.79
N ILE A 19 -5.57 8.36 2.03
CA ILE A 19 -4.55 7.42 2.50
C ILE A 19 -3.35 7.42 1.53
N PHE A 20 -2.13 7.33 2.02
CA PHE A 20 -0.89 7.32 1.23
C PHE A 20 -0.76 8.48 0.21
N GLY A 21 -1.26 9.66 0.56
CA GLY A 21 -1.28 10.81 -0.36
C GLY A 21 -2.25 10.67 -1.54
N THR A 22 -3.18 9.71 -1.48
CA THR A 22 -4.21 9.45 -2.48
C THR A 22 -5.59 9.25 -1.82
N VAL A 23 -6.56 8.78 -2.58
CA VAL A 23 -7.92 8.54 -2.09
C VAL A 23 -8.22 7.05 -2.00
N TYR A 24 -9.10 6.67 -1.08
CA TYR A 24 -9.69 5.34 -1.06
C TYR A 24 -11.21 5.44 -1.15
N ASN A 25 -11.82 4.42 -1.79
CA ASN A 25 -13.25 4.23 -1.87
C ASN A 25 -13.56 2.74 -1.66
N ILE A 26 -14.38 2.46 -0.66
CA ILE A 26 -14.76 1.09 -0.30
C ILE A 26 -16.27 1.03 -0.22
N THR A 27 -16.88 0.16 -1.03
CA THR A 27 -18.32 -0.10 -1.03
C THR A 27 -18.56 -1.56 -0.68
N TYR A 28 -19.45 -1.83 0.27
CA TYR A 28 -19.71 -3.18 0.78
C TYR A 28 -21.16 -3.33 1.19
N GLN A 29 -21.71 -4.53 1.01
CA GLN A 29 -23.07 -4.87 1.43
C GLN A 29 -23.03 -5.52 2.81
N TYR A 30 -23.45 -4.79 3.82
CA TYR A 30 -23.49 -5.26 5.21
C TYR A 30 -24.49 -4.50 6.05
N ASP A 31 -25.00 -5.14 7.09
CA ASP A 31 -26.01 -4.55 7.97
C ASP A 31 -25.43 -3.54 8.98
N SER A 32 -24.14 -3.61 9.25
CA SER A 32 -23.44 -2.72 10.18
C SER A 32 -22.45 -1.81 9.46
N ASP A 33 -22.23 -0.63 10.04
CA ASP A 33 -21.21 0.31 9.55
C ASP A 33 -19.81 -0.14 10.00
N LEU A 34 -18.93 -0.40 9.04
CA LEU A 34 -17.53 -0.83 9.27
C LEU A 34 -16.53 0.30 9.06
N LYS A 35 -16.97 1.53 8.87
CA LYS A 35 -16.09 2.65 8.55
C LYS A 35 -14.96 2.79 9.56
N SER A 36 -15.25 2.74 10.85
CA SER A 36 -14.23 2.87 11.91
C SER A 36 -13.19 1.75 11.88
N GLU A 37 -13.61 0.50 11.63
CA GLU A 37 -12.68 -0.63 11.53
C GLU A 37 -11.79 -0.52 10.28
N ILE A 38 -12.37 -0.11 9.15
CA ILE A 38 -11.65 0.12 7.89
C ILE A 38 -10.62 1.24 8.07
N GLU A 39 -11.04 2.36 8.64
CA GLU A 39 -10.16 3.51 8.89
C GLU A 39 -9.02 3.18 9.86
N ALA A 40 -9.29 2.40 10.91
CA ALA A 40 -8.27 1.95 11.84
C ALA A 40 -7.20 1.10 11.15
N GLU A 41 -7.60 0.19 10.27
CA GLU A 41 -6.66 -0.65 9.50
C GLU A 41 -5.86 0.18 8.51
N LEU A 42 -6.50 1.08 7.77
CA LEU A 42 -5.82 1.99 6.85
C LEU A 42 -4.83 2.92 7.57
N LYS A 43 -5.16 3.39 8.77
CA LYS A 43 -4.27 4.19 9.60
C LYS A 43 -3.03 3.41 10.02
N ARG A 44 -3.14 2.12 10.32
CA ARG A 44 -2.00 1.25 10.59
C ARG A 44 -1.07 1.12 9.38
N PHE A 45 -1.63 1.00 8.18
CA PHE A 45 -0.86 1.03 6.93
C PHE A 45 -0.13 2.35 6.74
N ASP A 46 -0.82 3.46 6.93
CA ASP A 46 -0.24 4.79 6.80
C ASP A 46 0.93 4.97 7.78
N GLY A 47 0.75 4.56 9.03
CA GLY A 47 1.77 4.59 10.08
C GLY A 47 2.96 3.64 9.86
N SER A 48 2.83 2.67 8.94
CA SER A 48 3.90 1.75 8.57
C SER A 48 4.64 2.19 7.31
N LEU A 49 3.93 2.52 6.25
CA LEU A 49 4.45 2.49 4.88
C LEU A 49 4.34 3.81 4.13
N SER A 50 3.65 4.82 4.67
CA SER A 50 3.48 6.10 3.98
C SER A 50 4.74 6.95 4.01
N PRO A 51 5.30 7.32 2.85
CA PRO A 51 6.43 8.25 2.78
C PRO A 51 6.03 9.69 3.16
N PHE A 52 4.73 9.99 3.22
CA PHE A 52 4.18 11.30 3.59
C PHE A 52 3.93 11.46 5.09
N ASN A 53 4.03 10.37 5.85
CA ASN A 53 3.89 10.37 7.30
C ASN A 53 5.29 10.37 7.95
N ASP A 54 5.66 11.46 8.61
CA ASP A 54 6.98 11.63 9.24
C ASP A 54 7.28 10.61 10.33
N THR A 55 6.27 10.03 10.96
CA THR A 55 6.40 9.03 12.02
C THR A 55 6.21 7.60 11.50
N ALA A 56 5.98 7.41 10.20
CA ALA A 56 5.83 6.07 9.64
C ALA A 56 7.12 5.24 9.76
N THR A 57 6.96 3.95 9.93
CA THR A 57 8.09 3.01 10.04
C THR A 57 9.09 3.17 8.90
N ILE A 58 8.61 3.23 7.65
CA ILE A 58 9.48 3.40 6.48
C ILE A 58 10.27 4.73 6.52
N THR A 59 9.64 5.81 6.98
CA THR A 59 10.28 7.12 7.11
C THR A 59 11.38 7.10 8.15
N ARG A 60 11.14 6.46 9.29
CA ARG A 60 12.13 6.28 10.36
C ARG A 60 13.30 5.40 9.91
N ILE A 61 13.05 4.34 9.16
CA ILE A 61 14.10 3.50 8.56
C ILE A 61 14.93 4.33 7.56
N ASN A 62 14.29 5.15 6.74
CA ASN A 62 14.98 6.03 5.80
C ASN A 62 15.84 7.11 6.50
N ARG A 63 15.52 7.47 7.72
CA ARG A 63 16.34 8.34 8.59
C ARG A 63 17.42 7.59 9.39
N ASN A 64 17.54 6.28 9.17
CA ASN A 64 18.49 5.41 9.90
C ASN A 64 18.24 5.35 11.41
N GLU A 65 17.01 5.50 11.86
CA GLU A 65 16.64 5.29 13.25
C GLU A 65 16.73 3.79 13.60
N ASP A 66 17.22 3.49 14.78
CA ASP A 66 17.32 2.11 15.28
C ASP A 66 15.95 1.65 15.80
N ILE A 67 15.16 1.05 14.92
CA ILE A 67 13.82 0.55 15.23
C ILE A 67 13.64 -0.88 14.76
N ILE A 68 12.71 -1.59 15.41
CA ILE A 68 12.20 -2.87 14.91
C ILE A 68 10.95 -2.56 14.07
N PRO A 69 10.93 -2.88 12.78
CA PRO A 69 9.77 -2.66 11.92
C PRO A 69 8.54 -3.43 12.40
N ASP A 70 7.36 -2.87 12.16
CA ASP A 70 6.09 -3.55 12.39
C ASP A 70 5.82 -4.67 11.36
N THR A 71 4.80 -5.47 11.62
CA THR A 71 4.45 -6.62 10.78
C THR A 71 4.04 -6.22 9.37
N PHE A 72 3.35 -5.08 9.19
CA PHE A 72 2.98 -4.60 7.84
C PHE A 72 4.21 -4.29 7.01
N PHE A 73 5.16 -3.57 7.60
CA PHE A 73 6.42 -3.25 6.93
C PHE A 73 7.17 -4.53 6.53
N ILE A 74 7.33 -5.47 7.44
CA ILE A 74 8.06 -6.73 7.20
C ILE A 74 7.41 -7.51 6.05
N ASN A 75 6.09 -7.64 6.04
CA ASN A 75 5.38 -8.37 5.00
C ASN A 75 5.53 -7.70 3.62
N VAL A 76 5.38 -6.39 3.55
CA VAL A 76 5.55 -5.63 2.31
C VAL A 76 7.00 -5.64 1.85
N PHE A 77 7.95 -5.51 2.76
CA PHE A 77 9.38 -5.58 2.45
C PHE A 77 9.75 -6.95 1.85
N ARG A 78 9.35 -8.04 2.49
CA ARG A 78 9.60 -9.41 1.99
C ARG A 78 9.00 -9.63 0.62
N ARG A 79 7.73 -9.23 0.41
CA ARG A 79 7.08 -9.35 -0.90
C ARG A 79 7.78 -8.52 -1.97
N SER A 80 8.21 -7.31 -1.62
CA SER A 80 8.98 -6.44 -2.51
C SER A 80 10.31 -7.07 -2.93
N MET A 81 11.01 -7.72 -2.00
CA MET A 81 12.26 -8.42 -2.28
C MET A 81 12.05 -9.64 -3.19
N GLU A 82 10.98 -10.41 -2.98
CA GLU A 82 10.60 -11.52 -3.87
C GLU A 82 10.35 -11.02 -5.29
N ILE A 83 9.57 -9.95 -5.46
CA ILE A 83 9.29 -9.37 -6.78
C ILE A 83 10.58 -8.86 -7.44
N SER A 84 11.47 -8.23 -6.66
CA SER A 84 12.77 -7.77 -7.19
C SER A 84 13.62 -8.93 -7.71
N GLN A 85 13.64 -10.06 -7.00
CA GLN A 85 14.34 -11.27 -7.44
C GLN A 85 13.68 -11.90 -8.68
N GLU A 86 12.36 -12.04 -8.68
CA GLU A 86 11.59 -12.60 -9.79
C GLU A 86 11.75 -11.79 -11.08
N THR A 87 11.89 -10.48 -10.97
CA THR A 87 12.01 -9.55 -12.10
C THR A 87 13.45 -9.20 -12.47
N GLY A 88 14.42 -9.77 -11.76
CA GLY A 88 15.85 -9.43 -11.98
C GLY A 88 16.18 -7.96 -11.72
N GLY A 89 15.45 -7.32 -10.79
CA GLY A 89 15.63 -5.91 -10.43
C GLY A 89 14.85 -4.91 -11.30
N ALA A 90 13.98 -5.38 -12.20
CA ALA A 90 13.08 -4.48 -12.94
C ALA A 90 12.12 -3.74 -12.00
N PHE A 91 11.75 -4.35 -10.88
CA PHE A 91 11.15 -3.72 -9.73
C PHE A 91 12.19 -3.65 -8.60
N ASP A 92 12.39 -2.46 -8.01
CA ASP A 92 13.38 -2.26 -6.95
C ASP A 92 12.95 -1.16 -5.97
N ILE A 93 12.84 -1.51 -4.69
CA ILE A 93 12.39 -0.59 -3.64
C ILE A 93 13.43 0.47 -3.27
N THR A 94 14.65 0.38 -3.77
CA THR A 94 15.74 1.35 -3.52
C THR A 94 15.87 2.40 -4.62
N VAL A 95 15.03 2.35 -5.67
CA VAL A 95 15.18 3.16 -6.88
C VAL A 95 14.68 4.60 -6.74
N ALA A 96 13.97 4.94 -5.66
CA ALA A 96 13.33 6.24 -5.53
C ALA A 96 14.28 7.45 -5.69
N PRO A 97 15.50 7.50 -5.13
CA PRO A 97 16.42 8.62 -5.36
C PRO A 97 16.80 8.78 -6.82
N LEU A 98 17.01 7.67 -7.54
CA LEU A 98 17.33 7.68 -8.97
C LEU A 98 16.14 8.17 -9.81
N ALA A 99 14.95 7.67 -9.51
CA ALA A 99 13.72 8.12 -10.18
C ALA A 99 13.45 9.62 -9.94
N ASN A 100 13.67 10.10 -8.73
CA ASN A 100 13.53 11.52 -8.39
C ASN A 100 14.53 12.40 -9.14
N ALA A 101 15.76 11.96 -9.33
CA ALA A 101 16.78 12.68 -10.08
C ALA A 101 16.39 12.83 -11.56
N TRP A 102 15.67 11.86 -12.14
CA TRP A 102 15.13 11.91 -13.49
C TRP A 102 13.80 12.68 -13.60
N GLY A 103 13.31 13.30 -12.51
CA GLY A 103 12.10 14.12 -12.52
C GLY A 103 10.79 13.33 -12.42
N PHE A 104 10.83 12.06 -12.13
CA PHE A 104 9.63 11.23 -11.86
C PHE A 104 9.09 11.37 -10.45
N GLY A 105 9.72 12.20 -9.59
CA GLY A 105 9.31 12.45 -8.22
C GLY A 105 8.88 13.90 -7.97
N PHE A 106 8.81 14.28 -6.69
CA PHE A 106 8.29 15.57 -6.24
C PHE A 106 9.20 16.78 -6.51
N LYS A 107 10.43 16.58 -6.99
CA LYS A 107 11.37 17.66 -7.30
C LYS A 107 11.53 17.81 -8.82
N LYS A 108 11.06 18.91 -9.35
CA LYS A 108 11.41 19.33 -10.71
C LYS A 108 12.81 19.97 -10.64
N GLY A 109 13.77 19.37 -11.30
CA GLY A 109 15.14 19.86 -11.40
C GLY A 109 15.73 19.66 -12.79
N ALA A 110 16.95 20.15 -13.03
CA ALA A 110 17.72 19.84 -14.24
C ALA A 110 18.02 18.33 -14.29
N PHE A 111 18.21 17.80 -15.51
CA PHE A 111 18.62 16.41 -15.69
C PHE A 111 19.96 16.14 -14.97
N PRO A 112 20.09 14.98 -14.31
CA PRO A 112 21.31 14.63 -13.61
C PRO A 112 22.46 14.44 -14.59
N ASP A 113 23.68 14.85 -14.20
CA ASP A 113 24.90 14.51 -14.93
C ASP A 113 25.35 13.07 -14.64
N SER A 114 26.37 12.60 -15.38
CA SER A 114 26.87 11.24 -15.24
C SER A 114 27.47 10.96 -13.86
N ALA A 115 28.14 11.93 -13.23
CA ALA A 115 28.71 11.78 -11.90
C ALA A 115 27.61 11.64 -10.84
N MET A 116 26.52 12.38 -10.96
CA MET A 116 25.35 12.27 -10.09
C MET A 116 24.67 10.90 -10.24
N ILE A 117 24.50 10.44 -11.49
CA ILE A 117 23.93 9.11 -11.77
C ILE A 117 24.79 8.01 -11.14
N ASP A 118 26.12 8.04 -11.32
CA ASP A 118 27.02 7.07 -10.74
C ASP A 118 26.93 7.05 -9.21
N SER A 119 26.88 8.22 -8.58
CA SER A 119 26.68 8.33 -7.13
C SER A 119 25.35 7.76 -6.66
N LEU A 120 24.25 7.94 -7.43
CA LEU A 120 22.94 7.37 -7.11
C LEU A 120 22.90 5.86 -7.33
N LEU A 121 23.62 5.34 -8.32
CA LEU A 121 23.72 3.89 -8.55
C LEU A 121 24.44 3.18 -7.40
N ASP A 122 25.36 3.82 -6.72
CA ASP A 122 26.04 3.27 -5.54
C ASP A 122 25.07 2.96 -4.40
N ILE A 123 23.97 3.70 -4.30
CA ILE A 123 22.93 3.54 -3.28
C ILE A 123 21.63 2.93 -3.82
N THR A 124 21.65 2.36 -5.01
CA THR A 124 20.51 1.71 -5.67
C THR A 124 20.81 0.23 -5.88
N GLY A 125 19.88 -0.62 -5.52
CA GLY A 125 19.97 -2.05 -5.71
C GLY A 125 19.35 -2.82 -4.53
N TYR A 126 18.35 -3.63 -4.79
CA TYR A 126 17.65 -4.42 -3.77
C TYR A 126 18.56 -5.39 -3.01
N SER A 127 19.66 -5.84 -3.63
CA SER A 127 20.67 -6.69 -2.97
C SER A 127 21.46 -5.98 -1.87
N LYS A 128 21.37 -4.65 -1.78
CA LYS A 128 22.06 -3.82 -0.79
C LYS A 128 21.27 -3.62 0.50
N VAL A 129 20.10 -4.20 0.60
CA VAL A 129 19.23 -4.16 1.78
C VAL A 129 18.75 -5.55 2.16
N SER A 130 18.58 -5.80 3.44
CA SER A 130 18.10 -7.07 3.97
C SER A 130 17.45 -6.91 5.33
N LEU A 131 16.85 -7.98 5.85
CA LEU A 131 16.39 -8.05 7.23
C LEU A 131 17.39 -8.88 8.06
N SER A 132 17.72 -8.37 9.25
CA SER A 132 18.50 -9.14 10.24
C SER A 132 17.67 -10.29 10.83
N ALA A 133 18.30 -11.16 11.61
CA ALA A 133 17.62 -12.21 12.36
C ALA A 133 16.59 -11.66 13.35
N GLU A 134 16.83 -10.45 13.89
CA GLU A 134 15.92 -9.73 14.80
C GLU A 134 14.80 -8.99 14.05
N GLY A 135 14.81 -9.00 12.71
CA GLY A 135 13.83 -8.31 11.87
C GLY A 135 14.11 -6.83 11.61
N LYS A 136 15.30 -6.35 11.91
CA LYS A 136 15.73 -4.99 11.57
C LYS A 136 16.18 -4.88 10.12
N VAL A 137 15.95 -3.73 9.49
CA VAL A 137 16.47 -3.44 8.15
C VAL A 137 17.96 -3.15 8.23
N ILE A 138 18.74 -3.88 7.44
CA ILE A 138 20.18 -3.66 7.26
C ILE A 138 20.39 -3.02 5.89
N LYS A 139 21.10 -1.91 5.85
CA LYS A 139 21.53 -1.22 4.63
C LYS A 139 23.04 -1.29 4.49
N GLN A 140 23.54 -1.60 3.29
CA GLN A 140 24.99 -1.54 3.02
C GLN A 140 25.52 -0.10 3.05
N ASP A 141 24.70 0.88 2.77
CA ASP A 141 25.00 2.31 2.84
C ASP A 141 23.85 3.05 3.52
N PRO A 142 24.11 3.91 4.52
CA PRO A 142 23.06 4.63 5.23
C PRO A 142 22.26 5.61 4.35
N ARG A 143 22.77 5.98 3.19
CA ARG A 143 22.06 6.85 2.23
C ARG A 143 20.99 6.12 1.44
N ILE A 144 20.94 4.79 1.47
CA ILE A 144 19.90 4.01 0.79
C ILE A 144 18.52 4.39 1.35
N MET A 145 17.59 4.69 0.44
CA MET A 145 16.21 5.02 0.78
C MET A 145 15.26 3.99 0.18
N LEU A 146 14.28 3.57 0.98
CA LEU A 146 13.26 2.60 0.59
C LEU A 146 11.96 3.29 0.21
N SER A 147 11.32 2.77 -0.84
CA SER A 147 9.96 3.12 -1.23
C SER A 147 9.19 1.85 -1.59
N CYS A 148 8.18 1.54 -0.80
CA CYS A 148 7.33 0.35 -1.00
C CYS A 148 5.93 0.71 -1.52
N SER A 149 5.71 1.94 -1.98
CA SER A 149 4.37 2.46 -2.27
C SER A 149 3.59 1.62 -3.30
N ALA A 150 4.26 1.09 -4.31
CA ALA A 150 3.61 0.27 -5.34
C ALA A 150 3.07 -1.05 -4.76
N VAL A 151 3.87 -1.75 -3.93
CA VAL A 151 3.44 -3.00 -3.28
C VAL A 151 2.51 -2.73 -2.11
N ALA A 152 2.70 -1.62 -1.40
CA ALA A 152 1.91 -1.25 -0.22
C ALA A 152 0.42 -1.09 -0.55
N LYS A 153 0.07 -0.42 -1.65
CA LYS A 153 -1.33 -0.25 -2.05
C LYS A 153 -2.00 -1.58 -2.38
N GLY A 154 -1.35 -2.44 -3.15
CA GLY A 154 -1.84 -3.77 -3.46
C GLY A 154 -2.02 -4.62 -2.19
N TYR A 155 -1.08 -4.56 -1.26
CA TYR A 155 -1.20 -5.24 0.03
C TYR A 155 -2.36 -4.67 0.86
N ALA A 156 -2.55 -3.36 0.88
CA ALA A 156 -3.63 -2.71 1.61
C ALA A 156 -5.01 -3.14 1.10
N VAL A 157 -5.24 -3.16 -0.22
CA VAL A 157 -6.53 -3.62 -0.77
C VAL A 157 -6.80 -5.08 -0.42
N ASP A 158 -5.80 -5.94 -0.42
CA ASP A 158 -5.94 -7.35 -0.05
C ASP A 158 -6.29 -7.51 1.43
N VAL A 159 -5.67 -6.77 2.33
CA VAL A 159 -5.97 -6.82 3.77
C VAL A 159 -7.39 -6.32 4.06
N ILE A 160 -7.83 -5.23 3.44
CA ILE A 160 -9.19 -4.75 3.60
C ILE A 160 -10.20 -5.74 3.01
N ALA A 161 -9.92 -6.33 1.84
CA ALA A 161 -10.75 -7.38 1.27
C ALA A 161 -10.89 -8.58 2.22
N GLN A 162 -9.79 -9.04 2.81
CA GLN A 162 -9.81 -10.11 3.81
C GLN A 162 -10.61 -9.74 5.07
N LEU A 163 -10.53 -8.51 5.53
CA LEU A 163 -11.33 -8.02 6.66
C LEU A 163 -12.83 -8.16 6.35
N LEU A 164 -13.25 -7.76 5.16
CA LEU A 164 -14.64 -7.87 4.71
C LEU A 164 -15.08 -9.33 4.55
N GLU A 165 -14.25 -10.15 3.93
CA GLU A 165 -14.51 -11.60 3.73
C GLU A 165 -14.65 -12.35 5.06
N LYS A 166 -13.82 -12.05 6.06
CA LYS A 166 -13.91 -12.64 7.40
C LYS A 166 -15.20 -12.33 8.13
N LYS A 167 -15.85 -11.22 7.77
CA LYS A 167 -17.20 -10.85 8.29
C LYS A 167 -18.34 -11.50 7.49
N GLY A 168 -18.05 -12.31 6.49
CA GLY A 168 -19.02 -12.97 5.63
C GLY A 168 -19.61 -12.07 4.54
N ILE A 169 -18.96 -10.95 4.23
CA ILE A 169 -19.39 -10.02 3.18
C ILE A 169 -18.99 -10.59 1.83
N GLY A 170 -19.95 -10.83 0.97
CA GLY A 170 -19.74 -11.42 -0.36
C GLY A 170 -19.79 -10.41 -1.51
N ASN A 171 -20.28 -9.18 -1.25
CA ASN A 171 -20.42 -8.15 -2.28
C ASN A 171 -19.72 -6.88 -1.84
N PHE A 172 -18.59 -6.58 -2.46
CA PHE A 172 -17.79 -5.40 -2.13
C PHE A 172 -16.84 -4.99 -3.26
N MET A 173 -16.44 -3.74 -3.21
CA MET A 173 -15.34 -3.16 -3.98
C MET A 173 -14.42 -2.42 -3.01
N VAL A 174 -13.12 -2.68 -3.11
CA VAL A 174 -12.06 -1.94 -2.40
C VAL A 174 -11.17 -1.28 -3.44
N ASP A 175 -11.09 0.05 -3.41
CA ASP A 175 -10.22 0.86 -4.25
C ASP A 175 -9.33 1.72 -3.37
N ILE A 176 -8.02 1.55 -3.49
CA ILE A 176 -7.02 2.36 -2.79
C ILE A 176 -6.01 2.87 -3.82
N GLY A 177 -6.12 4.15 -4.18
CA GLY A 177 -5.19 4.79 -5.10
C GLY A 177 -5.12 4.13 -6.49
N GLY A 178 -6.24 3.56 -6.94
CA GLY A 178 -6.34 2.88 -8.23
C GLY A 178 -6.07 1.37 -8.19
N GLU A 179 -5.57 0.84 -7.08
CA GLU A 179 -5.52 -0.62 -6.85
C GLU A 179 -6.91 -1.09 -6.40
N VAL A 180 -7.47 -2.09 -7.08
CA VAL A 180 -8.88 -2.47 -6.90
C VAL A 180 -9.02 -3.97 -6.69
N VAL A 181 -9.81 -4.35 -5.70
CA VAL A 181 -10.31 -5.71 -5.49
C VAL A 181 -11.84 -5.67 -5.44
N VAL A 182 -12.48 -6.55 -6.17
CA VAL A 182 -13.94 -6.68 -6.18
C VAL A 182 -14.36 -8.10 -5.87
N ARG A 183 -15.54 -8.25 -5.27
CA ARG A 183 -16.24 -9.52 -5.07
C ARG A 183 -17.73 -9.34 -5.32
N GLY A 184 -18.35 -10.37 -5.89
CA GLY A 184 -19.79 -10.42 -6.07
C GLY A 184 -20.34 -9.32 -6.97
N GLU A 185 -21.49 -8.75 -6.57
CA GLU A 185 -22.29 -7.82 -7.35
C GLU A 185 -22.28 -6.41 -6.76
N ASN A 186 -22.46 -5.41 -7.63
CA ASN A 186 -22.64 -4.02 -7.25
C ASN A 186 -24.08 -3.73 -6.75
N PRO A 187 -24.38 -2.52 -6.25
CA PRO A 187 -25.73 -2.17 -5.78
C PRO A 187 -26.85 -2.32 -6.82
N LYS A 188 -26.50 -2.36 -8.10
CA LYS A 188 -27.45 -2.58 -9.22
C LYS A 188 -27.61 -4.05 -9.59
N LYS A 189 -27.06 -4.98 -8.78
CA LYS A 189 -27.06 -6.44 -9.03
C LYS A 189 -26.43 -6.82 -10.34
N SER A 190 -25.38 -6.12 -10.73
CA SER A 190 -24.54 -6.41 -11.91
C SER A 190 -23.07 -6.45 -11.50
N LEU A 191 -22.21 -6.89 -12.40
CA LEU A 191 -20.77 -6.91 -12.16
C LEU A 191 -20.25 -5.50 -11.86
N TRP A 192 -19.26 -5.41 -10.99
CA TRP A 192 -18.54 -4.17 -10.72
C TRP A 192 -17.90 -3.62 -12.00
N ARG A 193 -18.04 -2.32 -12.21
CA ARG A 193 -17.42 -1.61 -13.33
C ARG A 193 -16.36 -0.67 -12.78
N ILE A 194 -15.13 -0.84 -13.26
CA ILE A 194 -13.99 -0.04 -12.87
C ILE A 194 -13.62 0.85 -14.05
N GLY A 195 -13.65 2.17 -13.83
CA GLY A 195 -13.17 3.13 -14.84
C GLY A 195 -11.65 3.15 -14.86
N ILE A 196 -11.07 2.94 -16.05
CA ILE A 196 -9.64 3.17 -16.28
C ILE A 196 -9.52 4.55 -16.90
N ASN A 197 -8.90 5.48 -16.18
CA ASN A 197 -8.53 6.77 -16.74
C ASN A 197 -7.39 6.56 -17.74
N LYS A 198 -7.62 7.00 -18.98
CA LYS A 198 -6.60 7.00 -20.02
C LYS A 198 -5.66 8.18 -19.85
#